data_5061edfecaf94f5d8458a764a2aa4a36
#
_entry.id   5061edfecaf94f5d8458a764a2aa4a36
#
_cell.length_a   1.000
_cell.length_b   1.000
_cell.length_c   1.000
_cell.angle_alpha   90.00
_cell.angle_beta   90.00
_cell.angle_gamma   90.00
#
_symmetry.space_group_name_H-M   'P 1'
#
loop_
_entity.id
_entity.type
_entity.pdbx_description
1 polymer ?
#
loop_
_entity_poly.entity_id
_entity_poly.type
_entity_poly.pdbx_seq_one_letter_code
_entity_poly.pdbx_strand_id
1 'polypeptide(L)'
;MIEPPKHLNIGVLLMETVQLLDAAPIDLFGILSVDYLKSRKLPDTITSLAPSVNILYISQSHRDTADKVQVHPCTASAALLINRSLTSHDVAPGKLDILLIPGPGPYVQITPEVKTFVCGHAAKTQTYVLSVCVGVYVAAQAGILDGKNVTGIARYLPDLEKKFDKAHWVEKRWMADGNIWTSGRFFLFALMVYG
;
A
#
# COMPACT_ATOMS: atom_id res chain seq x y z
N MET A 1 -24.06 12.29 5.12
CA MET A 1 -23.40 10.98 5.11
C MET A 1 -22.64 10.89 3.80
N ILE A 2 -21.36 10.50 3.84
CA ILE A 2 -20.57 10.28 2.63
C ILE A 2 -21.03 8.92 2.06
N GLU A 3 -21.51 8.89 0.82
CA GLU A 3 -21.81 7.61 0.16
C GLU A 3 -20.52 6.79 0.04
N PRO A 4 -20.53 5.49 0.39
CA PRO A 4 -19.36 4.65 0.21
C PRO A 4 -18.99 4.56 -1.28
N PRO A 5 -17.69 4.49 -1.62
CA PRO A 5 -17.26 4.36 -3.00
C PRO A 5 -17.83 3.06 -3.58
N LYS A 6 -18.39 3.13 -4.80
CA LYS A 6 -18.95 1.95 -5.48
C LYS A 6 -17.87 1.00 -5.99
N HIS A 7 -16.66 1.51 -6.20
CA HIS A 7 -15.52 0.77 -6.72
C HIS A 7 -14.23 1.29 -6.12
N LEU A 8 -13.29 0.37 -5.79
CA LEU A 8 -11.95 0.69 -5.28
C LEU A 8 -10.89 -0.01 -6.11
N ASN A 9 -9.97 0.77 -6.69
CA ASN A 9 -8.76 0.29 -7.32
C ASN A 9 -7.59 0.41 -6.34
N ILE A 10 -7.03 -0.72 -5.95
CA ILE A 10 -5.95 -0.80 -4.97
C ILE A 10 -4.71 -1.33 -5.65
N GLY A 11 -3.67 -0.50 -5.74
CA GLY A 11 -2.35 -0.91 -6.19
C GLY A 11 -1.50 -1.38 -5.01
N VAL A 12 -0.84 -2.51 -5.15
CA VAL A 12 0.11 -3.04 -4.17
C VAL A 12 1.49 -3.02 -4.79
N LEU A 13 2.35 -2.13 -4.31
CA LEU A 13 3.72 -1.99 -4.82
C LEU A 13 4.63 -3.03 -4.17
N LEU A 14 5.00 -4.05 -4.93
CA LEU A 14 5.85 -5.14 -4.48
C LEU A 14 7.32 -4.85 -4.83
N MET A 15 8.16 -4.82 -3.81
CA MET A 15 9.60 -4.55 -3.93
C MET A 15 10.41 -5.59 -3.15
N GLU A 16 11.49 -6.09 -3.74
CA GLU A 16 12.35 -7.12 -3.13
C GLU A 16 11.53 -8.31 -2.57
N THR A 17 11.93 -8.86 -1.42
CA THR A 17 11.14 -9.88 -0.71
C THR A 17 10.20 -9.19 0.26
N VAL A 18 8.90 -9.23 -0.01
CA VAL A 18 7.87 -8.62 0.84
C VAL A 18 7.61 -9.46 2.08
N GLN A 19 7.53 -8.84 3.24
CA GLN A 19 7.00 -9.49 4.43
C GLN A 19 5.53 -9.84 4.22
N LEU A 20 5.19 -11.13 4.26
CA LEU A 20 3.83 -11.59 3.97
C LEU A 20 2.77 -10.95 4.88
N LEU A 21 3.09 -10.75 6.15
CA LEU A 21 2.20 -10.09 7.08
C LEU A 21 1.98 -8.59 6.78
N ASP A 22 2.93 -7.92 6.15
CA ASP A 22 2.76 -6.51 5.75
C ASP A 22 1.84 -6.37 4.52
N ALA A 23 1.62 -7.47 3.81
CA ALA A 23 0.63 -7.57 2.75
C ALA A 23 -0.79 -7.94 3.26
N ALA A 24 -0.94 -8.27 4.54
CA ALA A 24 -2.23 -8.67 5.12
C ALA A 24 -3.38 -7.63 4.95
N PRO A 25 -3.13 -6.30 4.87
CA PRO A 25 -4.19 -5.35 4.53
C PRO A 25 -4.94 -5.66 3.24
N ILE A 26 -4.30 -6.37 2.30
CA ILE A 26 -4.92 -6.80 1.05
C ILE A 26 -6.13 -7.70 1.32
N ASP A 27 -5.99 -8.64 2.26
CA ASP A 27 -7.07 -9.54 2.65
C ASP A 27 -8.25 -8.78 3.27
N LEU A 28 -7.98 -7.75 4.09
CA LEU A 28 -9.03 -6.89 4.65
C LEU A 28 -9.85 -6.20 3.55
N PHE A 29 -9.20 -5.67 2.53
CA PHE A 29 -9.91 -5.08 1.38
C PHE A 29 -10.69 -6.15 0.62
N GLY A 30 -10.12 -7.33 0.45
CA GLY A 30 -10.78 -8.46 -0.22
C GLY A 30 -12.06 -8.90 0.48
N ILE A 31 -12.02 -9.11 1.80
CA ILE A 31 -13.18 -9.57 2.59
C ILE A 31 -14.27 -8.50 2.73
N LEU A 32 -13.96 -7.22 2.52
CA LEU A 32 -14.92 -6.13 2.52
C LEU A 32 -15.58 -5.92 1.15
N SER A 33 -15.14 -6.64 0.12
CA SER A 33 -15.70 -6.50 -1.22
C SER A 33 -17.12 -7.06 -1.32
N VAL A 34 -17.93 -6.44 -2.17
CA VAL A 34 -19.30 -6.88 -2.44
C VAL A 34 -19.34 -8.36 -2.90
N ASP A 35 -18.35 -8.79 -3.69
CA ASP A 35 -18.28 -10.18 -4.21
C ASP A 35 -18.02 -11.17 -3.08
N TYR A 36 -17.10 -10.87 -2.19
CA TYR A 36 -16.83 -11.71 -1.01
C TYR A 36 -18.06 -11.78 -0.10
N LEU A 37 -18.67 -10.63 0.24
CA LEU A 37 -19.83 -10.59 1.12
C LEU A 37 -21.03 -11.35 0.54
N LYS A 38 -21.27 -11.26 -0.77
CA LYS A 38 -22.27 -12.06 -1.47
C LYS A 38 -21.95 -13.54 -1.44
N SER A 39 -20.69 -13.95 -1.61
CA SER A 39 -20.28 -15.34 -1.52
C SER A 39 -20.55 -15.95 -0.13
N ARG A 40 -20.56 -15.11 0.89
CA ARG A 40 -20.89 -15.47 2.29
C ARG A 40 -22.38 -15.41 2.59
N LYS A 41 -23.22 -15.11 1.58
CA LYS A 41 -24.69 -15.00 1.68
C LYS A 41 -25.15 -13.99 2.72
N LEU A 42 -24.45 -12.86 2.86
CA LEU A 42 -24.87 -11.78 3.74
C LEU A 42 -26.11 -11.06 3.14
N PRO A 43 -26.96 -10.47 3.99
CA PRO A 43 -28.15 -9.74 3.55
C PRO A 43 -27.82 -8.58 2.60
N ASP A 44 -28.74 -8.28 1.68
CA ASP A 44 -28.57 -7.18 0.72
C ASP A 44 -28.40 -5.80 1.40
N THR A 45 -28.97 -5.61 2.58
CA THR A 45 -28.78 -4.40 3.39
C THR A 45 -27.30 -4.16 3.76
N ILE A 46 -26.48 -5.22 3.84
CA ILE A 46 -25.04 -5.13 4.10
C ILE A 46 -24.28 -5.10 2.78
N THR A 47 -24.57 -6.00 1.85
CA THR A 47 -23.81 -6.13 0.60
C THR A 47 -23.96 -4.91 -0.31
N SER A 48 -25.09 -4.18 -0.23
CA SER A 48 -25.30 -2.93 -0.97
C SER A 48 -24.41 -1.77 -0.52
N LEU A 49 -23.85 -1.84 0.67
CA LEU A 49 -22.92 -0.83 1.22
C LEU A 49 -21.47 -1.11 0.83
N ALA A 50 -21.16 -2.32 0.36
CA ALA A 50 -19.80 -2.74 0.07
C ALA A 50 -19.37 -2.33 -1.36
N PRO A 51 -18.12 -1.87 -1.53
CA PRO A 51 -17.58 -1.58 -2.85
C PRO A 51 -17.24 -2.88 -3.61
N SER A 52 -17.18 -2.80 -4.93
CA SER A 52 -16.35 -3.73 -5.68
C SER A 52 -14.88 -3.36 -5.49
N VAL A 53 -14.01 -4.36 -5.35
CA VAL A 53 -12.59 -4.13 -5.09
C VAL A 53 -11.76 -4.79 -6.18
N ASN A 54 -10.87 -4.03 -6.79
CA ASN A 54 -9.89 -4.51 -7.75
C ASN A 54 -8.48 -4.33 -7.16
N ILE A 55 -7.74 -5.44 -6.99
CA ILE A 55 -6.40 -5.44 -6.41
C ILE A 55 -5.38 -5.71 -7.51
N LEU A 56 -4.47 -4.75 -7.69
CA LEU A 56 -3.45 -4.74 -8.74
C LEU A 56 -2.07 -4.89 -8.09
N TYR A 57 -1.40 -6.01 -8.34
CA TYR A 57 -0.07 -6.30 -7.84
C TYR A 57 0.98 -5.78 -8.80
N ILE A 58 1.70 -4.75 -8.39
CA ILE A 58 2.59 -3.94 -9.21
C ILE A 58 4.03 -4.26 -8.87
N SER A 59 4.85 -4.57 -9.88
CA SER A 59 6.29 -4.75 -9.68
C SER A 59 7.08 -4.10 -10.81
N GLN A 60 8.25 -3.56 -10.46
CA GLN A 60 9.21 -3.02 -11.43
C GLN A 60 9.74 -4.09 -12.39
N SER A 61 9.84 -5.34 -11.94
CA SER A 61 10.33 -6.45 -12.75
C SER A 61 9.29 -7.00 -13.74
N HIS A 62 8.02 -6.60 -13.61
CA HIS A 62 6.96 -7.10 -14.48
C HIS A 62 7.10 -6.57 -15.92
N ARG A 63 6.77 -7.44 -16.87
CA ARG A 63 6.64 -7.12 -18.30
C ARG A 63 5.23 -7.46 -18.74
N ASP A 64 4.47 -6.45 -19.15
CA ASP A 64 3.05 -6.59 -19.55
C ASP A 64 2.83 -7.53 -20.76
N THR A 65 3.92 -7.87 -21.46
CA THR A 65 3.90 -8.78 -22.61
C THR A 65 4.29 -10.23 -22.26
N ALA A 66 4.44 -10.56 -20.98
CA ALA A 66 4.87 -11.89 -20.58
C ALA A 66 3.74 -12.92 -20.69
N ASP A 67 3.93 -13.95 -21.52
CA ASP A 67 3.02 -15.09 -21.62
C ASP A 67 3.05 -16.01 -20.38
N LYS A 68 3.96 -15.73 -19.43
CA LYS A 68 4.15 -16.54 -18.22
C LYS A 68 3.65 -15.79 -16.99
N VAL A 69 3.00 -16.52 -16.10
CA VAL A 69 2.66 -16.04 -14.76
C VAL A 69 3.93 -15.59 -14.06
N GLN A 70 3.96 -14.33 -13.66
CA GLN A 70 5.05 -13.77 -12.87
C GLN A 70 4.64 -13.71 -11.41
N VAL A 71 5.58 -14.02 -10.52
CA VAL A 71 5.37 -14.02 -9.08
C VAL A 71 6.42 -13.19 -8.38
N HIS A 72 6.05 -12.58 -7.27
CA HIS A 72 6.91 -11.82 -6.39
C HIS A 72 7.17 -12.58 -5.10
N PRO A 73 8.43 -12.77 -4.69
CA PRO A 73 8.74 -13.54 -3.49
C PRO A 73 8.26 -12.82 -2.22
N CYS A 74 7.73 -13.61 -1.29
CA CYS A 74 7.39 -13.17 0.06
C CYS A 74 8.14 -14.00 1.09
N THR A 75 8.14 -13.53 2.35
CA THR A 75 8.62 -14.36 3.47
C THR A 75 7.81 -15.66 3.56
N ALA A 76 8.31 -16.61 4.35
CA ALA A 76 7.68 -17.94 4.55
C ALA A 76 7.54 -18.77 3.27
N SER A 77 8.44 -18.57 2.29
CA SER A 77 8.41 -19.26 0.98
C SER A 77 7.10 -19.08 0.21
N ALA A 78 6.34 -18.04 0.51
CA ALA A 78 5.13 -17.66 -0.23
C ALA A 78 5.48 -16.78 -1.43
N ALA A 79 4.56 -16.65 -2.37
CA ALA A 79 4.68 -15.72 -3.47
C ALA A 79 3.32 -15.08 -3.82
N LEU A 80 3.35 -13.81 -4.22
CA LEU A 80 2.18 -13.10 -4.75
C LEU A 80 2.27 -13.03 -6.28
N LEU A 81 1.14 -13.16 -6.95
CA LEU A 81 1.05 -12.93 -8.38
C LEU A 81 1.36 -11.46 -8.69
N ILE A 82 2.14 -11.23 -9.75
CA ILE A 82 2.31 -9.90 -10.32
C ILE A 82 1.43 -9.83 -11.56
N ASN A 83 0.66 -8.76 -11.70
CA ASN A 83 -0.21 -8.57 -12.84
C ASN A 83 -0.09 -7.18 -13.49
N ARG A 84 0.78 -6.31 -12.94
CA ARG A 84 1.02 -4.96 -13.51
C ARG A 84 2.48 -4.55 -13.38
N SER A 85 2.94 -3.79 -14.38
CA SER A 85 4.19 -3.03 -14.32
C SER A 85 3.93 -1.62 -13.77
N LEU A 86 4.99 -0.88 -13.44
CA LEU A 86 4.90 0.54 -13.07
C LEU A 86 4.34 1.42 -14.19
N THR A 87 4.40 0.95 -15.45
CA THR A 87 3.98 1.68 -16.65
C THR A 87 2.62 1.25 -17.18
N SER A 88 1.96 0.26 -16.55
CA SER A 88 0.63 -0.19 -16.96
C SER A 88 -0.38 0.96 -16.83
N HIS A 89 -1.22 1.15 -17.83
CA HIS A 89 -2.12 2.30 -17.93
C HIS A 89 -3.11 2.41 -16.75
N ASP A 90 -3.60 1.28 -16.26
CA ASP A 90 -4.61 1.19 -15.20
C ASP A 90 -4.04 1.40 -13.79
N VAL A 91 -2.71 1.49 -13.64
CA VAL A 91 -2.03 1.87 -12.39
C VAL A 91 -1.34 3.23 -12.48
N ALA A 92 -1.56 4.00 -13.53
CA ALA A 92 -1.01 5.34 -13.66
C ALA A 92 -1.52 6.27 -12.54
N PRO A 93 -0.75 7.34 -12.16
CA PRO A 93 -1.18 8.30 -11.15
C PRO A 93 -2.57 8.87 -11.40
N GLY A 94 -3.46 8.73 -10.42
CA GLY A 94 -4.88 9.12 -10.50
C GLY A 94 -5.83 8.00 -10.94
N LYS A 95 -5.33 6.77 -11.18
CA LYS A 95 -6.14 5.59 -11.47
C LYS A 95 -6.36 4.69 -10.25
N LEU A 96 -5.56 4.86 -9.21
CA LEU A 96 -5.68 4.13 -7.96
C LEU A 96 -6.34 5.01 -6.89
N ASP A 97 -7.24 4.42 -6.13
CA ASP A 97 -7.79 5.00 -4.90
C ASP A 97 -6.83 4.81 -3.73
N ILE A 98 -6.13 3.65 -3.72
CA ILE A 98 -5.15 3.31 -2.69
C ILE A 98 -3.87 2.79 -3.35
N LEU A 99 -2.72 3.30 -2.93
CA LEU A 99 -1.40 2.71 -3.17
C LEU A 99 -0.87 2.14 -1.85
N LEU A 100 -0.87 0.83 -1.72
CA LEU A 100 -0.30 0.12 -0.58
C LEU A 100 1.17 -0.20 -0.84
N ILE A 101 2.03 0.13 0.11
CA ILE A 101 3.47 -0.16 0.10
C ILE A 101 3.78 -1.07 1.31
N PRO A 102 3.69 -2.39 1.16
CA PRO A 102 4.06 -3.34 2.21
C PRO A 102 5.58 -3.32 2.42
N GLY A 103 6.03 -3.74 3.58
CA GLY A 103 7.45 -3.73 3.93
C GLY A 103 8.29 -4.68 3.07
N PRO A 104 9.25 -4.14 2.30
CA PRO A 104 10.34 -4.91 1.71
C PRO A 104 11.44 -5.18 2.74
N GLY A 105 12.58 -5.67 2.32
CA GLY A 105 13.77 -5.74 3.17
C GLY A 105 14.20 -4.34 3.69
N PRO A 106 14.85 -4.26 4.88
CA PRO A 106 15.15 -2.97 5.54
C PRO A 106 16.22 -2.13 4.81
N TYR A 107 16.91 -2.71 3.83
CA TYR A 107 17.95 -2.05 3.05
C TYR A 107 17.53 -1.75 1.61
N VAL A 108 16.23 -1.79 1.35
CA VAL A 108 15.66 -1.51 0.02
C VAL A 108 16.18 -0.19 -0.52
N GLN A 109 16.58 -0.20 -1.80
CA GLN A 109 16.88 1.00 -2.55
C GLN A 109 15.86 1.15 -3.67
N ILE A 110 15.26 2.33 -3.77
CA ILE A 110 14.29 2.59 -4.84
C ILE A 110 14.99 3.10 -6.09
N THR A 111 14.47 2.72 -7.24
CA THR A 111 14.95 3.27 -8.52
C THR A 111 14.25 4.60 -8.83
N PRO A 112 14.77 5.41 -9.78
CA PRO A 112 14.12 6.63 -10.22
C PRO A 112 12.68 6.42 -10.72
N GLU A 113 12.40 5.27 -11.34
CA GLU A 113 11.06 4.92 -11.84
C GLU A 113 10.09 4.69 -10.67
N VAL A 114 10.51 3.94 -9.65
CA VAL A 114 9.71 3.72 -8.43
C VAL A 114 9.47 5.05 -7.72
N LYS A 115 10.50 5.88 -7.60
CA LYS A 115 10.35 7.23 -7.02
C LYS A 115 9.31 8.04 -7.77
N THR A 116 9.41 8.10 -9.09
CA THR A 116 8.47 8.84 -9.94
C THR A 116 7.05 8.31 -9.79
N PHE A 117 6.87 6.99 -9.75
CA PHE A 117 5.59 6.33 -9.56
C PHE A 117 4.95 6.71 -8.21
N VAL A 118 5.69 6.56 -7.12
CA VAL A 118 5.20 6.87 -5.75
C VAL A 118 4.89 8.35 -5.60
N CYS A 119 5.77 9.25 -6.08
CA CYS A 119 5.52 10.70 -6.08
C CYS A 119 4.29 11.08 -6.88
N GLY A 120 4.10 10.46 -8.05
CA GLY A 120 2.95 10.72 -8.91
C GLY A 120 1.62 10.39 -8.21
N HIS A 121 1.55 9.30 -7.46
CA HIS A 121 0.38 8.93 -6.66
C HIS A 121 0.18 9.84 -5.45
N ALA A 122 1.25 10.14 -4.71
CA ALA A 122 1.20 11.02 -3.53
C ALA A 122 0.71 12.44 -3.87
N ALA A 123 1.01 12.92 -5.08
CA ALA A 123 0.54 14.22 -5.58
C ALA A 123 -0.96 14.25 -5.91
N LYS A 124 -1.64 13.10 -5.98
CA LYS A 124 -3.08 13.00 -6.23
C LYS A 124 -3.82 12.90 -4.89
N THR A 125 -4.51 13.97 -4.50
CA THR A 125 -5.23 14.03 -3.21
C THR A 125 -6.31 12.97 -3.05
N GLN A 126 -6.84 12.43 -4.14
CA GLN A 126 -7.81 11.34 -4.15
C GLN A 126 -7.18 9.95 -3.97
N THR A 127 -5.84 9.81 -4.12
CA THR A 127 -5.14 8.55 -3.90
C THR A 127 -4.54 8.53 -2.49
N TYR A 128 -4.96 7.59 -1.67
CA TYR A 128 -4.32 7.36 -0.38
C TYR A 128 -3.08 6.48 -0.55
N VAL A 129 -1.94 6.95 -0.04
CA VAL A 129 -0.69 6.17 0.00
C VAL A 129 -0.50 5.61 1.40
N LEU A 130 -0.51 4.29 1.50
CA LEU A 130 -0.43 3.56 2.76
C LEU A 130 0.89 2.81 2.83
N SER A 131 1.78 3.19 3.73
CA SER A 131 3.03 2.46 3.97
C SER A 131 2.95 1.65 5.27
N VAL A 132 3.31 0.38 5.18
CA VAL A 132 3.27 -0.56 6.30
C VAL A 132 4.70 -1.00 6.65
N CYS A 133 5.03 -0.95 7.95
CA CYS A 133 6.29 -1.46 8.47
C CYS A 133 7.49 -0.80 7.78
N VAL A 134 8.39 -1.59 7.17
CA VAL A 134 9.57 -1.11 6.42
C VAL A 134 9.20 -0.40 5.11
N GLY A 135 7.95 -0.52 4.64
CA GLY A 135 7.45 0.26 3.49
C GLY A 135 7.62 1.77 3.65
N VAL A 136 7.73 2.26 4.88
CA VAL A 136 8.01 3.67 5.18
C VAL A 136 9.36 4.14 4.60
N TYR A 137 10.36 3.26 4.46
CA TYR A 137 11.63 3.61 3.81
C TYR A 137 11.47 3.90 2.33
N VAL A 138 10.55 3.21 1.64
CA VAL A 138 10.22 3.48 0.24
C VAL A 138 9.59 4.87 0.11
N ALA A 139 8.60 5.16 0.95
CA ALA A 139 7.93 6.46 0.99
C ALA A 139 8.90 7.62 1.33
N ALA A 140 9.80 7.40 2.30
CA ALA A 140 10.81 8.38 2.70
C ALA A 140 11.84 8.64 1.59
N GLN A 141 12.37 7.60 0.95
CA GLN A 141 13.30 7.73 -0.18
C GLN A 141 12.64 8.41 -1.39
N ALA A 142 11.33 8.20 -1.59
CA ALA A 142 10.58 8.93 -2.60
C ALA A 142 10.46 10.43 -2.28
N GLY A 143 10.62 10.83 -1.01
CA GLY A 143 10.51 12.22 -0.56
C GLY A 143 9.06 12.66 -0.28
N ILE A 144 8.10 11.74 -0.30
CA ILE A 144 6.68 12.08 -0.07
C ILE A 144 6.34 12.30 1.41
N LEU A 145 7.29 12.06 2.30
CA LEU A 145 7.16 12.28 3.74
C LEU A 145 7.70 13.63 4.21
N ASP A 146 8.39 14.37 3.34
CA ASP A 146 8.98 15.67 3.68
C ASP A 146 7.92 16.64 4.20
N GLY A 147 8.14 17.24 5.39
CA GLY A 147 7.23 18.16 6.05
C GLY A 147 5.97 17.55 6.67
N LYS A 148 5.84 16.21 6.67
CA LYS A 148 4.65 15.51 7.19
C LYS A 148 4.90 14.88 8.56
N ASN A 149 3.83 14.78 9.35
CA ASN A 149 3.84 13.99 10.56
C ASN A 149 3.66 12.52 10.21
N VAL A 150 4.66 11.70 10.55
CA VAL A 150 4.72 10.30 10.13
C VAL A 150 5.22 9.41 11.25
N THR A 151 4.99 8.11 11.12
CA THR A 151 5.52 7.11 12.04
C THR A 151 6.19 5.97 11.27
N GLY A 152 6.93 5.16 11.98
CA GLY A 152 7.59 3.96 11.47
C GLY A 152 7.73 2.91 12.56
N ILE A 153 8.52 1.89 12.30
CA ILE A 153 8.83 0.87 13.30
C ILE A 153 9.61 1.51 14.43
N ALA A 154 9.10 1.46 15.66
CA ALA A 154 9.66 2.15 16.83
C ALA A 154 11.18 1.96 16.99
N ARG A 155 11.69 0.72 16.82
CA ARG A 155 13.14 0.44 16.92
C ARG A 155 13.98 1.12 15.83
N TYR A 156 13.39 1.54 14.72
CA TYR A 156 14.08 2.20 13.61
C TYR A 156 13.85 3.71 13.57
N LEU A 157 12.99 4.26 14.43
CA LEU A 157 12.73 5.70 14.46
C LEU A 157 13.98 6.56 14.59
N PRO A 158 14.96 6.26 15.49
CA PRO A 158 16.17 7.08 15.60
C PRO A 158 17.01 7.10 14.31
N ASP A 159 17.02 6.00 13.55
CA ASP A 159 17.72 5.92 12.26
C ASP A 159 16.94 6.65 11.15
N LEU A 160 15.60 6.52 11.16
CA LEU A 160 14.72 7.21 10.23
C LEU A 160 14.79 8.73 10.40
N GLU A 161 14.77 9.23 11.64
CA GLU A 161 14.92 10.66 11.97
C GLU A 161 16.26 11.22 11.47
N LYS A 162 17.34 10.46 11.68
CA LYS A 162 18.67 10.87 11.22
C LYS A 162 18.80 10.88 9.71
N LYS A 163 18.17 9.91 9.03
CA LYS A 163 18.33 9.67 7.60
C LYS A 163 17.37 10.47 6.73
N PHE A 164 16.20 10.78 7.28
CA PHE A 164 15.11 11.51 6.62
C PHE A 164 14.60 12.62 7.53
N ASP A 165 15.48 13.57 7.80
CA ASP A 165 15.33 14.67 8.79
C ASP A 165 14.28 15.73 8.40
N LYS A 166 13.79 15.70 7.16
CA LYS A 166 12.72 16.58 6.68
C LYS A 166 11.32 16.13 7.08
N ALA A 167 11.16 14.90 7.53
CA ALA A 167 9.88 14.37 8.02
C ALA A 167 9.79 14.55 9.54
N HIS A 168 8.59 14.76 10.07
CA HIS A 168 8.34 14.86 11.51
C HIS A 168 7.97 13.48 12.05
N TRP A 169 8.97 12.76 12.54
CA TRP A 169 8.79 11.40 13.04
C TRP A 169 8.19 11.42 14.45
N VAL A 170 7.16 10.58 14.66
CA VAL A 170 6.50 10.45 15.96
C VAL A 170 6.34 8.98 16.31
N GLU A 171 6.57 8.64 17.58
CA GLU A 171 6.36 7.27 18.06
C GLU A 171 4.87 7.04 18.31
N LYS A 172 4.18 6.57 17.29
CA LYS A 172 2.78 6.18 17.32
C LYS A 172 2.58 4.86 16.60
N ARG A 173 1.44 4.24 16.82
CA ARG A 173 1.08 2.99 16.13
C ARG A 173 0.86 3.23 14.64
N TRP A 174 0.22 4.32 14.31
CA TRP A 174 -0.03 4.81 12.96
C TRP A 174 -0.16 6.34 12.97
N MET A 175 -0.01 6.93 11.80
CA MET A 175 -0.16 8.35 11.58
C MET A 175 -0.74 8.60 10.18
N ALA A 176 -1.62 9.59 10.09
CA ALA A 176 -2.13 10.10 8.82
C ALA A 176 -1.85 11.60 8.74
N ASP A 177 -1.33 12.04 7.61
CA ASP A 177 -1.12 13.44 7.28
C ASP A 177 -1.53 13.67 5.81
N GLY A 178 -2.72 14.24 5.64
CA GLY A 178 -3.37 14.32 4.34
C GLY A 178 -3.71 12.93 3.79
N ASN A 179 -3.26 12.67 2.58
CA ASN A 179 -3.46 11.38 1.91
C ASN A 179 -2.32 10.37 2.17
N ILE A 180 -1.35 10.70 3.02
CA ILE A 180 -0.23 9.81 3.37
C ILE A 180 -0.49 9.16 4.72
N TRP A 181 -0.46 7.84 4.75
CA TRP A 181 -0.71 7.05 5.95
C TRP A 181 0.48 6.14 6.20
N THR A 182 0.98 6.15 7.42
CA THR A 182 2.15 5.36 7.84
C THR A 182 1.81 4.53 9.06
N SER A 183 2.29 3.29 9.13
CA SER A 183 2.16 2.45 10.31
C SER A 183 3.43 1.66 10.61
N GLY A 184 3.76 1.53 11.90
CA GLY A 184 4.96 0.82 12.35
C GLY A 184 4.83 -0.71 12.34
N ARG A 185 3.62 -1.25 12.18
CA ARG A 185 3.34 -2.71 12.18
C ARG A 185 2.07 -3.00 11.39
N PHE A 186 2.03 -4.16 10.72
CA PHE A 186 0.87 -4.61 9.96
C PHE A 186 -0.41 -4.74 10.81
N PHE A 187 -0.28 -5.23 12.05
CA PHE A 187 -1.42 -5.52 12.95
C PHE A 187 -2.28 -4.29 13.25
N LEU A 188 -1.75 -3.10 13.04
CA LEU A 188 -2.40 -1.84 13.41
C LEU A 188 -3.12 -1.18 12.24
N PHE A 189 -2.87 -1.66 11.03
CA PHE A 189 -3.62 -1.23 9.86
C PHE A 189 -5.10 -1.64 9.96
N ALA A 190 -5.40 -2.80 10.55
CA ALA A 190 -6.77 -3.20 10.82
C ALA A 190 -7.52 -2.19 11.71
N LEU A 191 -6.83 -1.58 12.69
CA LEU A 191 -7.41 -0.54 13.54
C LEU A 191 -7.59 0.81 12.83
N MET A 192 -6.84 1.07 11.74
CA MET A 192 -7.04 2.28 10.91
C MET A 192 -8.33 2.24 10.10
N VAL A 193 -8.76 1.03 9.72
CA VAL A 193 -9.97 0.82 8.90
C VAL A 193 -11.23 0.73 9.75
N TYR A 194 -11.12 0.33 11.02
CA TYR A 194 -12.24 0.11 11.93
C TYR A 194 -12.28 1.09 13.13
N GLY A 195 -11.31 1.97 13.28
CA GLY A 195 -11.27 3.03 14.31
C GLY A 195 -11.68 4.35 13.78
#